data_d41105720c39b4e4853c2719d7af897a
#
_entry.id   d41105720c39b4e4853c2719d7af897a
#
_cell.length_a   1.000
_cell.length_b   1.000
_cell.length_c   1.000
_cell.angle_alpha   90.00
_cell.angle_beta   90.00
_cell.angle_gamma   90.00
#
_symmetry.space_group_name_H-M   'P 1'
#
loop_
_entity.id
_entity.type
_entity.pdbx_description
1 polymer ?
#
loop_
_entity_poly.entity_id
_entity_poly.type
_entity_poly.pdbx_seq_one_letter_code
_entity_poly.pdbx_strand_id
1 'polypeptide(L)'
;AKDDKYESAIAQGGSNVSGGQKQRLAIARAIAKDPKIFIFDDSFSALDLKTDAALRKALAENVKDSTVIIVAQRISTILHAEQILVLDDGKIVGKGTHEELLKSCEVYRQIAKSQLSAKELGLEESEVALNE
;
A
#
# COMPACT_ATOMS: atom_id res chain seq x y z
N ALA A 1 15.32 -19.60 2.67
CA ALA A 1 15.65 -19.19 4.04
C ALA A 1 17.16 -19.35 4.20
N LYS A 2 17.81 -18.45 4.92
CA LYS A 2 19.21 -18.60 5.28
C LYS A 2 19.34 -19.69 6.35
N ASP A 3 20.43 -20.43 6.33
CA ASP A 3 20.61 -21.61 7.20
C ASP A 3 20.51 -21.27 8.70
N ASP A 4 21.03 -20.11 9.11
CA ASP A 4 20.99 -19.64 10.51
C ASP A 4 19.73 -18.82 10.86
N LYS A 5 18.73 -18.76 9.98
CA LYS A 5 17.45 -18.04 10.19
C LYS A 5 17.66 -16.62 10.74
N TYR A 6 17.22 -16.36 11.98
CA TYR A 6 17.32 -15.03 12.62
C TYR A 6 18.74 -14.67 13.08
N GLU A 7 19.63 -15.65 13.26
CA GLU A 7 21.04 -15.44 13.62
C GLU A 7 21.92 -15.14 12.39
N SER A 8 21.36 -15.20 11.17
CA SER A 8 22.11 -14.94 9.95
C SER A 8 22.60 -13.50 9.92
N ALA A 9 23.90 -13.31 9.68
CA ALA A 9 24.48 -11.99 9.53
C ALA A 9 23.89 -11.23 8.34
N ILE A 10 23.54 -9.96 8.54
CA ILE A 10 23.14 -9.04 7.49
C ILE A 10 24.34 -8.15 7.16
N ALA A 11 24.78 -8.18 5.92
CA ALA A 11 25.88 -7.32 5.46
C ALA A 11 25.50 -5.85 5.53
N GLN A 12 26.49 -4.97 5.67
CA GLN A 12 26.30 -3.53 5.65
C GLN A 12 25.51 -3.11 4.39
N GLY A 13 24.49 -2.28 4.58
CA GLY A 13 23.56 -1.90 3.51
C GLY A 13 22.64 -3.03 3.02
N GLY A 14 22.68 -4.21 3.65
CA GLY A 14 21.79 -5.33 3.30
C GLY A 14 22.06 -5.89 1.91
N SER A 15 23.31 -5.90 1.44
CA SER A 15 23.66 -6.41 0.11
C SER A 15 23.40 -7.91 -0.08
N ASN A 16 23.27 -8.65 1.00
CA ASN A 16 23.01 -10.10 1.02
C ASN A 16 21.53 -10.47 1.26
N VAL A 17 20.61 -9.50 1.17
CA VAL A 17 19.17 -9.71 1.27
C VAL A 17 18.42 -9.05 0.10
N SER A 18 17.30 -9.66 -0.35
CA SER A 18 16.49 -9.11 -1.44
C SER A 18 15.78 -7.83 -1.01
N GLY A 19 15.31 -7.02 -1.99
CA GLY A 19 14.54 -5.80 -1.73
C GLY A 19 13.29 -6.08 -0.87
N GLY A 20 12.54 -7.12 -1.18
CA GLY A 20 11.37 -7.53 -0.37
C GLY A 20 11.75 -7.98 1.05
N GLN A 21 12.89 -8.63 1.23
CA GLN A 21 13.40 -8.98 2.56
C GLN A 21 13.77 -7.72 3.35
N LYS A 22 14.44 -6.74 2.71
CA LYS A 22 14.76 -5.46 3.34
C LYS A 22 13.51 -4.72 3.80
N GLN A 23 12.48 -4.66 2.95
CA GLN A 23 11.21 -4.02 3.29
C GLN A 23 10.52 -4.72 4.47
N ARG A 24 10.43 -6.05 4.47
CA ARG A 24 9.86 -6.79 5.60
C ARG A 24 10.62 -6.56 6.91
N LEU A 25 11.95 -6.53 6.87
CA LEU A 25 12.78 -6.25 8.06
C LEU A 25 12.57 -4.81 8.56
N ALA A 26 12.47 -3.83 7.66
CA ALA A 26 12.19 -2.45 8.02
C ALA A 26 10.82 -2.29 8.69
N ILE A 27 9.80 -2.96 8.16
CA ILE A 27 8.45 -2.98 8.74
C ILE A 27 8.46 -3.66 10.12
N ALA A 28 9.11 -4.82 10.26
CA ALA A 28 9.23 -5.52 11.54
C ALA A 28 9.93 -4.65 12.59
N ARG A 29 10.97 -3.91 12.19
CA ARG A 29 11.67 -2.98 13.06
C ARG A 29 10.77 -1.83 13.54
N ALA A 30 9.92 -1.30 12.66
CA ALA A 30 8.94 -0.26 13.01
C ALA A 30 7.90 -0.78 14.01
N ILE A 31 7.35 -1.97 13.77
CA ILE A 31 6.37 -2.61 14.66
C ILE A 31 6.97 -2.88 16.06
N ALA A 32 8.20 -3.37 16.12
CA ALA A 32 8.87 -3.67 17.39
C ALA A 32 9.06 -2.46 18.31
N LYS A 33 8.98 -1.25 17.76
CA LYS A 33 9.03 0.01 18.54
C LYS A 33 7.70 0.38 19.18
N ASP A 34 6.61 -0.23 18.76
CA ASP A 34 5.25 0.06 19.22
C ASP A 34 4.92 1.58 19.23
N PRO A 35 5.10 2.28 18.12
CA PRO A 35 4.91 3.74 18.08
C PRO A 35 3.43 4.09 17.99
N LYS A 36 3.08 5.31 18.42
CA LYS A 36 1.72 5.87 18.25
C LYS A 36 1.41 6.28 16.81
N ILE A 37 2.44 6.55 16.01
CA ILE A 37 2.31 6.92 14.60
C ILE A 37 3.29 6.09 13.79
N PHE A 38 2.76 5.36 12.81
CA PHE A 38 3.54 4.66 11.78
C PHE A 38 3.55 5.49 10.50
N ILE A 39 4.71 5.60 9.87
CA ILE A 39 4.85 6.16 8.53
C ILE A 39 5.54 5.13 7.65
N PHE A 40 4.82 4.64 6.65
CA PHE A 40 5.32 3.72 5.63
C PHE A 40 5.49 4.46 4.31
N ASP A 41 6.73 4.83 3.98
CA ASP A 41 7.06 5.50 2.73
C ASP A 41 7.56 4.45 1.72
N ASP A 42 6.71 4.17 0.72
CA ASP A 42 6.94 3.16 -0.34
C ASP A 42 7.40 1.77 0.17
N SER A 43 6.98 1.43 1.41
CA SER A 43 7.51 0.27 2.13
C SER A 43 6.99 -1.07 1.62
N PHE A 44 6.04 -1.07 0.67
CA PHE A 44 5.39 -2.28 0.14
C PHE A 44 5.71 -2.52 -1.34
N SER A 45 6.43 -1.64 -2.01
CA SER A 45 6.64 -1.65 -3.46
C SER A 45 7.41 -2.87 -3.99
N ALA A 46 8.37 -3.39 -3.21
CA ALA A 46 9.17 -4.57 -3.58
C ALA A 46 8.53 -5.90 -3.12
N LEU A 47 7.31 -5.88 -2.58
CA LEU A 47 6.58 -7.08 -2.18
C LEU A 47 5.70 -7.57 -3.33
N ASP A 48 5.59 -8.90 -3.47
CA ASP A 48 4.56 -9.50 -4.30
C ASP A 48 3.16 -9.26 -3.70
N LEU A 49 2.12 -9.31 -4.53
CA LEU A 49 0.75 -8.97 -4.13
C LEU A 49 0.23 -9.80 -2.95
N LYS A 50 0.60 -11.09 -2.90
CA LYS A 50 0.17 -12.00 -1.83
C LYS A 50 0.82 -11.64 -0.50
N THR A 51 2.12 -11.38 -0.51
CA THR A 51 2.89 -10.97 0.67
C THR A 51 2.44 -9.59 1.16
N ASP A 52 2.22 -8.65 0.25
CA ASP A 52 1.70 -7.32 0.56
C ASP A 52 0.33 -7.40 1.25
N ALA A 53 -0.62 -8.15 0.69
CA ALA A 53 -1.95 -8.31 1.27
C ALA A 53 -1.91 -8.97 2.67
N ALA A 54 -1.10 -10.03 2.83
CA ALA A 54 -0.94 -10.71 4.11
C ALA A 54 -0.32 -9.79 5.18
N LEU A 55 0.67 -9.00 4.80
CA LEU A 55 1.34 -8.07 5.70
C LEU A 55 0.42 -6.92 6.14
N ARG A 56 -0.35 -6.35 5.21
CA ARG A 56 -1.34 -5.30 5.53
C ARG A 56 -2.45 -5.82 6.46
N LYS A 57 -2.91 -7.05 6.24
CA LYS A 57 -3.86 -7.69 7.16
C LYS A 57 -3.27 -7.83 8.55
N ALA A 58 -2.04 -8.34 8.66
CA ALA A 58 -1.36 -8.47 9.95
C ALA A 58 -1.12 -7.12 10.63
N LEU A 59 -0.79 -6.08 9.88
CA LEU A 59 -0.67 -4.71 10.41
C LEU A 59 -2.01 -4.22 10.98
N ALA A 60 -3.10 -4.35 10.23
CA ALA A 60 -4.44 -3.93 10.68
C ALA A 60 -4.89 -4.66 11.96
N GLU A 61 -4.50 -5.92 12.15
CA GLU A 61 -4.81 -6.70 13.34
C GLU A 61 -3.99 -6.32 14.56
N ASN A 62 -2.74 -5.90 14.37
CA ASN A 62 -1.76 -5.68 15.45
C ASN A 62 -1.50 -4.20 15.78
N VAL A 63 -1.96 -3.24 14.94
CA VAL A 63 -1.66 -1.80 15.07
C VAL A 63 -2.94 -1.00 15.25
N LYS A 64 -3.85 -1.47 16.14
CA LYS A 64 -5.20 -0.90 16.30
C LYS A 64 -5.23 0.48 16.97
N ASP A 65 -4.27 0.77 17.85
CA ASP A 65 -4.23 1.99 18.66
C ASP A 65 -3.27 3.05 18.12
N SER A 66 -2.76 2.86 16.90
CA SER A 66 -1.80 3.77 16.28
C SER A 66 -2.34 4.37 15.00
N THR A 67 -1.94 5.60 14.70
CA THR A 67 -2.19 6.22 13.40
C THR A 67 -1.22 5.65 12.37
N VAL A 68 -1.74 5.22 11.23
CA VAL A 68 -0.93 4.66 10.13
C VAL A 68 -1.00 5.60 8.92
N ILE A 69 0.13 6.11 8.49
CA ILE A 69 0.29 6.92 7.28
C ILE A 69 1.05 6.08 6.26
N ILE A 70 0.46 5.88 5.09
CA ILE A 70 1.05 5.10 4.00
C ILE A 70 1.23 6.00 2.79
N VAL A 71 2.47 6.15 2.33
CA VAL A 71 2.77 6.73 1.03
C VAL A 71 2.93 5.58 0.04
N ALA A 72 2.07 5.52 -0.95
CA ALA A 72 2.04 4.42 -1.91
C ALA A 72 1.72 4.90 -3.32
N GLN A 73 2.23 4.17 -4.30
CA GLN A 73 1.94 4.36 -5.73
C GLN A 73 0.88 3.38 -6.23
N ARG A 74 0.58 2.32 -5.46
CA ARG A 74 -0.43 1.31 -5.81
C ARG A 74 -1.75 1.61 -5.12
N ILE A 75 -2.82 1.75 -5.89
CA ILE A 75 -4.17 1.94 -5.36
C ILE A 75 -4.58 0.77 -4.44
N SER A 76 -4.25 -0.47 -4.80
CA SER A 76 -4.53 -1.65 -3.96
C SER A 76 -3.96 -1.57 -2.55
N THR A 77 -2.89 -0.82 -2.33
CA THR A 77 -2.28 -0.64 -1.01
C THR A 77 -3.13 0.27 -0.11
N ILE A 78 -3.83 1.24 -0.68
CA ILE A 78 -4.57 2.28 0.04
C ILE A 78 -6.09 2.16 -0.09
N LEU A 79 -6.59 1.15 -0.80
CA LEU A 79 -8.00 1.00 -1.16
C LEU A 79 -8.96 1.08 0.04
N HIS A 80 -8.54 0.57 1.19
CA HIS A 80 -9.33 0.50 2.43
C HIS A 80 -8.91 1.55 3.47
N ALA A 81 -8.13 2.55 3.07
CA ALA A 81 -7.77 3.64 3.98
C ALA A 81 -9.01 4.49 4.33
N GLU A 82 -9.12 4.89 5.59
CA GLU A 82 -10.20 5.76 6.07
C GLU A 82 -10.15 7.14 5.41
N GLN A 83 -8.96 7.58 5.03
CA GLN A 83 -8.77 8.82 4.29
C GLN A 83 -7.58 8.70 3.34
N ILE A 84 -7.78 9.09 2.11
CA ILE A 84 -6.76 9.17 1.06
C ILE A 84 -6.55 10.65 0.71
N LEU A 85 -5.29 11.05 0.62
CA LEU A 85 -4.88 12.35 0.09
C LEU A 85 -4.23 12.13 -1.27
N VAL A 86 -4.74 12.81 -2.29
CA VAL A 86 -4.19 12.78 -3.65
C VAL A 86 -3.33 14.02 -3.84
N LEU A 87 -2.06 13.81 -4.15
CA LEU A 87 -1.11 14.89 -4.40
C LEU A 87 -0.79 14.95 -5.89
N ASP A 88 -0.79 16.16 -6.44
CA ASP A 88 -0.36 16.45 -7.79
C ASP A 88 0.37 17.79 -7.80
N ASP A 89 1.55 17.83 -8.39
CA ASP A 89 2.43 19.00 -8.45
C ASP A 89 2.57 19.73 -7.08
N GLY A 90 2.81 18.96 -6.02
CA GLY A 90 3.00 19.47 -4.65
C GLY A 90 1.74 20.00 -3.97
N LYS A 91 0.56 19.79 -4.54
CA LYS A 91 -0.73 20.24 -4.00
C LYS A 91 -1.66 19.07 -3.71
N ILE A 92 -2.51 19.22 -2.71
CA ILE A 92 -3.59 18.26 -2.46
C ILE A 92 -4.73 18.59 -3.44
N VAL A 93 -4.96 17.67 -4.40
CA VAL A 93 -6.01 17.81 -5.42
C VAL A 93 -7.24 16.95 -5.12
N GLY A 94 -7.16 16.05 -4.13
CA GLY A 94 -8.28 15.24 -3.68
C GLY A 94 -8.09 14.76 -2.24
N LYS A 95 -9.22 14.63 -1.52
CA LYS A 95 -9.26 14.12 -0.15
C LYS A 95 -10.57 13.36 0.06
N GLY A 96 -10.50 12.14 0.57
CA GLY A 96 -11.68 11.31 0.86
C GLY A 96 -11.35 9.82 0.88
N THR A 97 -12.37 8.99 0.85
CA THR A 97 -12.27 7.54 0.67
C THR A 97 -12.05 7.18 -0.80
N HIS A 98 -11.75 5.92 -1.07
CA HIS A 98 -11.64 5.43 -2.45
C HIS A 98 -12.89 5.74 -3.29
N GLU A 99 -14.07 5.42 -2.77
CA GLU A 99 -15.34 5.63 -3.49
C GLU A 99 -15.66 7.11 -3.74
N GLU A 100 -15.37 7.97 -2.76
CA GLU A 100 -15.56 9.41 -2.89
C GLU A 100 -14.61 9.99 -3.95
N LEU A 101 -13.35 9.57 -3.97
CA LEU A 101 -12.35 10.05 -4.90
C LEU A 101 -12.58 9.55 -6.33
N LEU A 102 -13.12 8.36 -6.52
CA LEU A 102 -13.54 7.88 -7.84
C LEU A 102 -14.62 8.79 -8.46
N LYS A 103 -15.47 9.42 -7.63
CA LYS A 103 -16.53 10.32 -8.09
C LYS A 103 -16.05 11.76 -8.25
N SER A 104 -15.19 12.23 -7.34
CA SER A 104 -14.87 13.66 -7.18
C SER A 104 -13.49 14.07 -7.70
N CYS A 105 -12.54 13.15 -7.87
CA CYS A 105 -11.16 13.48 -8.22
C CYS A 105 -10.74 12.82 -9.53
N GLU A 106 -10.58 13.60 -10.59
CA GLU A 106 -10.20 13.10 -11.91
C GLU A 106 -8.80 12.47 -11.91
N VAL A 107 -7.83 13.09 -11.24
CA VAL A 107 -6.46 12.55 -11.12
C VAL A 107 -6.49 11.16 -10.46
N TYR A 108 -7.23 11.01 -9.36
CA TYR A 108 -7.39 9.71 -8.70
C TYR A 108 -8.05 8.67 -9.60
N ARG A 109 -9.10 9.06 -10.31
CA ARG A 109 -9.84 8.19 -11.23
C ARG A 109 -8.95 7.67 -12.35
N GLN A 110 -8.10 8.53 -12.94
CA GLN A 110 -7.16 8.12 -13.98
C GLN A 110 -6.13 7.11 -13.46
N ILE A 111 -5.57 7.34 -12.28
CA ILE A 111 -4.64 6.41 -11.64
C ILE A 111 -5.35 5.08 -11.35
N ALA A 112 -6.54 5.11 -10.79
CA ALA A 112 -7.31 3.92 -10.47
C ALA A 112 -7.65 3.10 -11.72
N LYS A 113 -8.12 3.72 -12.81
CA LYS A 113 -8.40 3.06 -14.09
C LYS A 113 -7.18 2.39 -14.71
N SER A 114 -5.99 2.92 -14.47
CA SER A 114 -4.75 2.31 -14.99
C SER A 114 -4.27 1.10 -14.18
N GLN A 115 -4.75 0.91 -12.96
CA GLN A 115 -4.24 -0.09 -12.02
C GLN A 115 -5.28 -1.13 -11.59
N LEU A 116 -6.57 -0.82 -11.66
CA LEU A 116 -7.65 -1.66 -11.17
C LEU A 116 -8.48 -2.22 -12.32
N SER A 117 -9.03 -3.42 -12.12
CA SER A 117 -10.02 -4.01 -13.04
C SER A 117 -11.36 -3.29 -12.96
N ALA A 118 -12.22 -3.45 -13.98
CA ALA A 118 -13.57 -2.89 -14.01
C ALA A 118 -14.38 -3.25 -12.75
N LYS A 119 -14.25 -4.49 -12.26
CA LYS A 119 -14.90 -4.97 -11.03
C LYS A 119 -14.45 -4.22 -9.80
N GLU A 120 -13.15 -3.94 -9.65
CA GLU A 120 -12.59 -3.20 -8.51
C GLU A 120 -12.94 -1.70 -8.55
N LEU A 121 -13.26 -1.19 -9.74
CA LEU A 121 -13.74 0.18 -9.93
C LEU A 121 -15.24 0.33 -9.64
N GLY A 122 -15.98 -0.77 -9.39
CA GLY A 122 -17.43 -0.76 -9.20
C GLY A 122 -18.20 -0.42 -10.47
N LEU A 123 -17.59 -0.60 -11.66
CA LEU A 123 -18.26 -0.46 -12.93
C LEU A 123 -19.04 -1.77 -13.18
N GLU A 124 -20.36 -1.72 -13.05
CA GLU A 124 -21.23 -2.86 -13.38
C GLU A 124 -21.14 -3.17 -14.89
N GLU A 125 -21.35 -4.44 -15.24
CA GLU A 125 -21.24 -4.98 -16.62
C GLU A 125 -22.14 -4.31 -17.66
N SER A 126 -22.99 -3.35 -17.28
CA SER A 126 -23.93 -2.66 -18.16
C SER A 126 -23.32 -1.66 -19.14
N GLU A 127 -22.06 -1.26 -18.98
CA GLU A 127 -21.42 -0.31 -19.91
C GLU A 127 -20.49 -0.95 -20.95
N VAL A 128 -20.17 -2.24 -20.83
CA VAL A 128 -19.28 -2.94 -21.78
C VAL A 128 -20.04 -3.41 -23.05
N ALA A 129 -21.35 -3.51 -22.99
CA ALA A 129 -22.19 -4.05 -24.08
C ALA A 129 -22.67 -3.01 -25.12
N LEU A 130 -22.25 -1.76 -25.03
CA LEU A 130 -22.71 -0.68 -25.93
C LEU A 130 -21.65 -0.17 -26.95
N ASN A 131 -20.49 -0.80 -27.03
CA ASN A 131 -19.41 -0.42 -27.96
C ASN A 131 -18.86 -1.60 -28.78
N GLU A 132 -19.70 -2.53 -29.20
CA GLU A 132 -19.42 -3.45 -30.32
C GLU A 132 -20.24 -3.09 -31.55
#